data_cf728f4221f0c8c04b59bfb1cf48b671
#
_entry.id   cf728f4221f0c8c04b59bfb1cf48b671
#
_cell.length_a   1.000
_cell.length_b   1.000
_cell.length_c   1.000
_cell.angle_alpha   90.00
_cell.angle_beta   90.00
_cell.angle_gamma   90.00
#
_symmetry.space_group_name_H-M   'P 1'
#
loop_
_entity.id
_entity.type
_entity.pdbx_description
1 polymer ?
#
loop_
_entity_poly.entity_id
_entity_poly.type
_entity_poly.pdbx_seq_one_letter_code
_entity_poly.pdbx_strand_id
1 'polypeptide(L)'
;MLKRSLAVFLTAAFAFATLSFAETHEKIHQPKLTPQNSGTTQGLIAVSPVDSRVVWASGRGGTFLLTTNGGETWKAAVVPGAEALQFRDVQGVSDKVAYLQSIGSNPTDFRIYKTADGGATWTMQFQNQNPSAFYDCFAFWTPKRGISHSDSVNGVFPDLRTTDGKTWQDISGNMPPALPGEASFAASGTCVATQGEKNAWIATGGSTIARILSTRDGGDTWNAYGTPLVSSPSAGAFTVDFRDPWHGIVGGGDLDPSDPNNARTATSSDGGQTWKLTNAPPVTGAIYGLSYVRTIGNGGDRERKGQGQGQEGDDGGSAVVITANAGGAAWTPDEGHSWFTLPGVTGYWAVAFASPKAGWLVGTGGTILKIRF
;
A
#
# COMPACT_ATOMS: atom_id res chain seq x y z
N MET A 1 29.16 54.53 -76.30
CA MET A 1 27.89 53.76 -76.22
C MET A 1 27.93 52.93 -74.93
N LEU A 2 27.29 53.44 -73.90
CA LEU A 2 27.26 52.79 -72.57
C LEU A 2 25.99 51.97 -72.47
N LYS A 3 26.09 50.62 -72.27
CA LYS A 3 24.96 49.77 -71.95
C LYS A 3 24.79 49.75 -70.44
N ARG A 4 23.66 50.19 -69.93
CA ARG A 4 23.25 50.10 -68.54
C ARG A 4 22.54 48.73 -68.34
N SER A 5 23.08 47.88 -67.51
CA SER A 5 22.39 46.65 -67.06
C SER A 5 21.55 46.99 -65.84
N LEU A 6 20.26 46.65 -65.91
CA LEU A 6 19.30 46.78 -64.82
C LEU A 6 19.30 45.45 -64.00
N ALA A 7 19.73 45.53 -62.73
CA ALA A 7 19.62 44.41 -61.84
C ALA A 7 18.29 44.48 -61.09
N VAL A 8 17.47 43.41 -61.24
CA VAL A 8 16.19 43.27 -60.52
C VAL A 8 16.51 42.46 -59.26
N PHE A 9 16.33 43.06 -58.08
CA PHE A 9 16.38 42.36 -56.80
C PHE A 9 15.00 41.75 -56.48
N LEU A 10 14.91 40.44 -56.47
CA LEU A 10 13.74 39.69 -56.00
C LEU A 10 13.91 39.51 -54.48
N THR A 11 13.12 40.21 -53.69
CA THR A 11 13.02 40.00 -52.25
C THR A 11 12.00 38.89 -51.98
N ALA A 12 12.48 37.68 -51.58
CA ALA A 12 11.63 36.60 -51.08
C ALA A 12 11.29 36.86 -49.60
N ALA A 13 10.05 37.14 -49.30
CA ALA A 13 9.53 37.23 -47.95
C ALA A 13 9.25 35.80 -47.43
N PHE A 14 10.07 35.30 -46.48
CA PHE A 14 9.77 34.08 -45.74
C PHE A 14 8.78 34.42 -44.62
N ALA A 15 7.52 33.98 -44.79
CA ALA A 15 6.54 33.97 -43.72
C ALA A 15 6.83 32.81 -42.78
N PHE A 16 7.38 33.08 -41.57
CA PHE A 16 7.44 32.12 -40.50
C PHE A 16 6.03 31.92 -39.92
N ALA A 17 5.38 30.80 -40.26
CA ALA A 17 4.20 30.37 -39.56
C ALA A 17 4.63 29.80 -38.17
N THR A 18 4.41 30.57 -37.12
CA THR A 18 4.53 30.05 -35.73
C THR A 18 3.36 29.12 -35.48
N LEU A 19 3.62 27.82 -35.55
CA LEU A 19 2.70 26.80 -35.01
C LEU A 19 2.68 26.97 -33.47
N SER A 20 1.64 27.59 -32.95
CA SER A 20 1.30 27.58 -31.55
C SER A 20 0.75 26.20 -31.23
N PHE A 21 1.58 25.35 -30.63
CA PHE A 21 1.08 24.15 -29.94
C PHE A 21 0.34 24.65 -28.70
N ALA A 22 -0.98 24.67 -28.78
CA ALA A 22 -1.80 24.74 -27.59
C ALA A 22 -1.60 23.42 -26.86
N GLU A 23 -0.77 23.40 -25.79
CA GLU A 23 -0.77 22.33 -24.81
C GLU A 23 -2.18 22.27 -24.21
N THR A 24 -2.96 21.30 -24.62
CA THR A 24 -4.18 20.91 -23.93
C THR A 24 -3.74 20.31 -22.60
N HIS A 25 -3.57 21.15 -21.57
CA HIS A 25 -3.52 20.67 -20.21
C HIS A 25 -4.85 19.96 -19.92
N GLU A 26 -4.86 18.64 -20.08
CA GLU A 26 -5.95 17.82 -19.59
C GLU A 26 -6.13 18.19 -18.10
N LYS A 27 -7.30 18.69 -17.73
CA LYS A 27 -7.57 19.09 -16.34
C LYS A 27 -7.48 17.83 -15.50
N ILE A 28 -6.38 17.68 -14.75
CA ILE A 28 -6.23 16.61 -13.79
C ILE A 28 -7.35 16.76 -12.77
N HIS A 29 -8.33 15.86 -12.84
CA HIS A 29 -9.47 15.88 -11.94
C HIS A 29 -9.02 15.40 -10.56
N GLN A 30 -9.15 16.29 -9.56
CA GLN A 30 -8.91 15.94 -8.16
C GLN A 30 -9.91 14.87 -7.71
N PRO A 31 -9.49 13.86 -6.94
CA PRO A 31 -10.40 12.86 -6.43
C PRO A 31 -11.45 13.47 -5.49
N LYS A 32 -12.65 12.93 -5.53
CA LYS A 32 -13.73 13.33 -4.63
C LYS A 32 -13.57 12.64 -3.27
N LEU A 33 -13.54 13.44 -2.22
CA LEU A 33 -13.44 13.00 -0.83
C LEU A 33 -14.80 13.13 -0.12
N THR A 34 -15.19 12.11 0.65
CA THR A 34 -16.47 12.09 1.37
C THR A 34 -16.24 11.50 2.77
N PRO A 35 -16.34 12.29 3.84
CA PRO A 35 -16.28 11.79 5.22
C PRO A 35 -17.40 10.77 5.50
N GLN A 36 -17.07 9.74 6.28
CA GLN A 36 -18.01 8.71 6.72
C GLN A 36 -18.00 8.61 8.25
N ASN A 37 -19.15 8.27 8.83
CA ASN A 37 -19.25 8.04 10.27
C ASN A 37 -18.90 6.59 10.59
N SER A 38 -17.79 6.38 11.28
CA SER A 38 -17.32 5.06 11.69
C SER A 38 -18.08 4.44 12.87
N GLY A 39 -18.77 5.27 13.68
CA GLY A 39 -19.41 4.86 14.93
C GLY A 39 -18.43 4.62 16.09
N THR A 40 -17.16 5.00 15.97
CA THR A 40 -16.12 4.88 17.02
C THR A 40 -15.22 6.09 17.07
N THR A 41 -14.62 6.33 18.24
CA THR A 41 -13.54 7.33 18.43
C THR A 41 -12.16 6.67 18.53
N GLN A 42 -12.06 5.36 18.44
CA GLN A 42 -10.80 4.63 18.45
C GLN A 42 -10.00 4.93 17.17
N GLY A 43 -8.69 5.13 17.32
CA GLY A 43 -7.82 5.34 16.16
C GLY A 43 -7.82 4.10 15.25
N LEU A 44 -8.19 4.30 14.00
CA LEU A 44 -8.17 3.26 12.97
C LEU A 44 -6.81 3.23 12.28
N ILE A 45 -6.32 2.02 11.96
CA ILE A 45 -4.94 1.83 11.50
C ILE A 45 -4.88 1.11 10.16
N ALA A 46 -5.75 0.14 9.92
CA ALA A 46 -5.78 -0.63 8.68
C ALA A 46 -7.18 -0.66 8.05
N VAL A 47 -7.22 -0.81 6.74
CA VAL A 47 -8.47 -0.93 5.96
C VAL A 47 -8.28 -1.93 4.83
N SER A 48 -9.26 -2.83 4.66
CA SER A 48 -9.24 -3.90 3.65
C SER A 48 -10.59 -3.97 2.94
N PRO A 49 -10.71 -3.37 1.76
CA PRO A 49 -11.89 -3.54 0.92
C PRO A 49 -11.87 -4.93 0.28
N VAL A 50 -13.00 -5.64 0.38
CA VAL A 50 -13.27 -6.88 -0.35
C VAL A 50 -13.79 -6.53 -1.75
N ASP A 51 -14.69 -5.56 -1.80
CA ASP A 51 -15.27 -4.97 -3.00
C ASP A 51 -15.75 -3.54 -2.73
N SER A 52 -16.52 -2.94 -3.65
CA SER A 52 -17.04 -1.58 -3.51
C SER A 52 -18.11 -1.42 -2.40
N ARG A 53 -18.61 -2.51 -1.84
CA ARG A 53 -19.66 -2.54 -0.81
C ARG A 53 -19.16 -3.08 0.53
N VAL A 54 -18.37 -4.14 0.51
CA VAL A 54 -17.87 -4.83 1.70
C VAL A 54 -16.46 -4.34 2.01
N VAL A 55 -16.31 -3.71 3.17
CA VAL A 55 -15.02 -3.19 3.63
C VAL A 55 -14.84 -3.45 5.12
N TRP A 56 -13.68 -3.94 5.49
CA TRP A 56 -13.25 -4.09 6.87
C TRP A 56 -12.25 -3.00 7.24
N ALA A 57 -12.27 -2.58 8.50
CA ALA A 57 -11.23 -1.72 9.06
C ALA A 57 -10.91 -2.18 10.48
N SER A 58 -9.73 -1.82 10.96
CA SER A 58 -9.29 -2.20 12.30
C SER A 58 -8.45 -1.10 12.96
N GLY A 59 -8.29 -1.19 14.30
CA GLY A 59 -7.57 -0.16 15.02
C GLY A 59 -7.30 -0.50 16.48
N ARG A 60 -7.18 0.55 17.27
CA ARG A 60 -6.85 0.50 18.70
C ARG A 60 -8.02 -0.01 19.52
N GLY A 61 -7.75 -0.44 20.77
CA GLY A 61 -8.76 -0.88 21.71
C GLY A 61 -9.51 -2.13 21.27
N GLY A 62 -8.82 -3.05 20.57
CA GLY A 62 -9.42 -4.27 20.05
C GLY A 62 -10.52 -4.04 19.01
N THR A 63 -10.55 -2.84 18.39
CA THR A 63 -11.65 -2.40 17.53
C THR A 63 -11.52 -2.94 16.11
N PHE A 64 -12.64 -3.41 15.56
CA PHE A 64 -12.80 -3.67 14.14
C PHE A 64 -14.11 -3.04 13.63
N LEU A 65 -14.17 -2.81 12.33
CA LEU A 65 -15.37 -2.27 11.67
C LEU A 65 -15.68 -3.09 10.42
N LEU A 66 -16.97 -3.14 10.10
CA LEU A 66 -17.48 -3.72 8.86
C LEU A 66 -18.55 -2.81 8.26
N THR A 67 -18.46 -2.56 6.97
CA THR A 67 -19.57 -2.07 6.14
C THR A 67 -19.90 -3.08 5.05
N THR A 68 -21.20 -3.15 4.67
CA THR A 68 -21.70 -3.98 3.55
C THR A 68 -22.43 -3.14 2.51
N ASN A 69 -22.38 -1.81 2.64
CA ASN A 69 -23.03 -0.84 1.74
C ASN A 69 -22.08 0.28 1.28
N GLY A 70 -20.77 0.00 1.24
CA GLY A 70 -19.76 0.94 0.75
C GLY A 70 -19.52 2.13 1.67
N GLY A 71 -19.76 1.94 2.98
CA GLY A 71 -19.54 2.93 4.01
C GLY A 71 -20.68 3.92 4.21
N GLU A 72 -21.88 3.67 3.66
CA GLU A 72 -23.07 4.44 4.03
C GLU A 72 -23.35 4.26 5.53
N THR A 73 -23.14 3.04 6.03
CA THR A 73 -23.13 2.73 7.45
C THR A 73 -21.96 1.81 7.80
N TRP A 74 -21.39 2.02 8.97
CA TRP A 74 -20.35 1.18 9.55
C TRP A 74 -20.82 0.57 10.87
N LYS A 75 -20.54 -0.71 11.06
CA LYS A 75 -20.71 -1.38 12.34
C LYS A 75 -19.35 -1.49 13.01
N ALA A 76 -19.13 -0.71 14.07
CA ALA A 76 -17.96 -0.82 14.92
C ALA A 76 -18.23 -1.79 16.07
N ALA A 77 -17.25 -2.62 16.41
CA ALA A 77 -17.28 -3.53 17.54
C ALA A 77 -15.86 -3.79 18.07
N VAL A 78 -15.79 -4.43 19.22
CA VAL A 78 -14.52 -4.83 19.87
C VAL A 78 -14.48 -6.35 19.91
N VAL A 79 -13.29 -6.92 19.64
CA VAL A 79 -13.07 -8.37 19.81
C VAL A 79 -13.02 -8.65 21.31
N PRO A 80 -13.90 -9.52 21.86
CA PRO A 80 -13.92 -9.80 23.29
C PRO A 80 -12.58 -10.35 23.80
N GLY A 81 -12.05 -9.76 24.87
CA GLY A 81 -10.75 -10.10 25.45
C GLY A 81 -9.53 -9.55 24.70
N ALA A 82 -9.76 -8.65 23.73
CA ALA A 82 -8.70 -7.96 22.99
C ALA A 82 -8.72 -6.44 23.19
N GLU A 83 -9.42 -5.93 24.19
CA GLU A 83 -9.65 -4.50 24.47
C GLU A 83 -8.35 -3.72 24.69
N ALA A 84 -7.29 -4.39 25.16
CA ALA A 84 -5.97 -3.80 25.35
C ALA A 84 -5.10 -3.83 24.08
N LEU A 85 -5.52 -4.56 23.04
CA LEU A 85 -4.74 -4.78 21.84
C LEU A 85 -4.96 -3.66 20.80
N GLN A 86 -4.00 -3.57 19.87
CA GLN A 86 -4.12 -2.74 18.68
C GLN A 86 -4.12 -3.66 17.47
N PHE A 87 -5.21 -3.67 16.69
CA PHE A 87 -5.23 -4.38 15.41
C PHE A 87 -4.57 -3.50 14.33
N ARG A 88 -3.31 -3.83 14.06
CA ARG A 88 -2.46 -3.10 13.10
C ARG A 88 -2.73 -3.51 11.67
N ASP A 89 -3.34 -4.69 11.49
CA ASP A 89 -3.67 -5.18 10.16
C ASP A 89 -5.02 -5.91 10.14
N VAL A 90 -5.68 -5.86 8.99
CA VAL A 90 -6.95 -6.53 8.72
C VAL A 90 -6.99 -7.05 7.28
N GLN A 91 -7.38 -8.30 7.09
CA GLN A 91 -7.67 -8.87 5.77
C GLN A 91 -9.13 -9.26 5.67
N GLY A 92 -9.91 -8.48 4.94
CA GLY A 92 -11.27 -8.86 4.53
C GLY A 92 -11.24 -9.91 3.43
N VAL A 93 -12.06 -10.94 3.57
CA VAL A 93 -12.24 -12.00 2.57
C VAL A 93 -13.66 -11.96 2.00
N SER A 94 -14.63 -11.69 2.85
CA SER A 94 -16.05 -11.50 2.52
C SER A 94 -16.72 -10.67 3.61
N ASP A 95 -18.03 -10.48 3.53
CA ASP A 95 -18.84 -9.89 4.61
C ASP A 95 -18.91 -10.79 5.85
N LYS A 96 -18.49 -12.06 5.76
CA LYS A 96 -18.48 -13.04 6.85
C LYS A 96 -17.08 -13.36 7.35
N VAL A 97 -16.09 -13.38 6.48
CA VAL A 97 -14.75 -13.88 6.79
C VAL A 97 -13.74 -12.75 6.75
N ALA A 98 -13.00 -12.61 7.86
CA ALA A 98 -11.87 -11.69 7.95
C ALA A 98 -10.81 -12.22 8.94
N TYR A 99 -9.61 -11.67 8.82
CA TYR A 99 -8.51 -11.89 9.74
C TYR A 99 -8.06 -10.57 10.34
N LEU A 100 -7.57 -10.60 11.58
CA LEU A 100 -6.98 -9.47 12.29
C LEU A 100 -5.62 -9.87 12.86
N GLN A 101 -4.65 -8.98 12.75
CA GLN A 101 -3.35 -9.13 13.41
C GLN A 101 -3.17 -8.02 14.44
N SER A 102 -2.84 -8.41 15.67
CA SER A 102 -2.68 -7.47 16.78
C SER A 102 -1.23 -7.30 17.21
N ILE A 103 -0.99 -6.16 17.83
CA ILE A 103 0.15 -5.89 18.67
C ILE A 103 -0.32 -5.37 20.03
N GLY A 104 0.58 -5.35 21.01
CA GLY A 104 0.34 -4.80 22.35
C GLY A 104 1.62 -4.57 23.10
N SER A 105 1.54 -4.51 24.43
CA SER A 105 2.67 -4.20 25.30
C SER A 105 3.56 -5.42 25.60
N ASN A 106 3.04 -6.63 25.38
CA ASN A 106 3.75 -7.87 25.65
C ASN A 106 3.93 -8.69 24.37
N PRO A 107 4.95 -9.54 24.27
CA PRO A 107 5.13 -10.43 23.12
C PRO A 107 3.91 -11.30 22.82
N THR A 108 3.20 -11.77 23.83
CA THR A 108 1.98 -12.57 23.70
C THR A 108 0.76 -11.79 23.17
N ASP A 109 0.89 -10.46 22.99
CA ASP A 109 -0.14 -9.62 22.39
C ASP A 109 -0.07 -9.60 20.85
N PHE A 110 0.98 -10.18 20.26
CA PHE A 110 1.04 -10.48 18.84
C PHE A 110 0.21 -11.72 18.56
N ARG A 111 -1.00 -11.51 18.04
CA ARG A 111 -1.99 -12.55 17.81
C ARG A 111 -2.63 -12.41 16.45
N ILE A 112 -3.04 -13.54 15.89
CA ILE A 112 -3.87 -13.55 14.67
C ILE A 112 -5.23 -14.13 15.03
N TYR A 113 -6.28 -13.41 14.68
CA TYR A 113 -7.67 -13.81 14.87
C TYR A 113 -8.35 -14.01 13.54
N LYS A 114 -9.37 -14.86 13.52
CA LYS A 114 -10.26 -15.07 12.38
C LYS A 114 -11.71 -15.04 12.81
N THR A 115 -12.55 -14.41 12.01
CA THR A 115 -14.01 -14.57 12.05
C THR A 115 -14.51 -15.31 10.81
N ALA A 116 -15.66 -15.99 10.95
CA ALA A 116 -16.38 -16.65 9.86
C ALA A 116 -17.88 -16.29 9.86
N ASP A 117 -18.29 -15.33 10.70
CA ASP A 117 -19.68 -14.94 10.92
C ASP A 117 -19.90 -13.42 10.92
N GLY A 118 -19.04 -12.68 10.25
CA GLY A 118 -19.17 -11.21 10.15
C GLY A 118 -18.75 -10.48 11.42
N GLY A 119 -17.84 -11.06 12.21
CA GLY A 119 -17.32 -10.50 13.44
C GLY A 119 -18.25 -10.73 14.65
N ALA A 120 -19.23 -11.62 14.55
CA ALA A 120 -20.04 -12.00 15.71
C ALA A 120 -19.20 -12.81 16.71
N THR A 121 -18.33 -13.69 16.19
CA THR A 121 -17.32 -14.42 16.98
C THR A 121 -15.94 -14.35 16.33
N TRP A 122 -14.90 -14.45 17.16
CA TRP A 122 -13.50 -14.46 16.72
C TRP A 122 -12.75 -15.62 17.37
N THR A 123 -12.00 -16.33 16.55
CA THR A 123 -11.12 -17.43 16.99
C THR A 123 -9.68 -17.01 16.89
N MET A 124 -8.93 -17.05 17.97
CA MET A 124 -7.49 -16.86 17.97
C MET A 124 -6.81 -18.05 17.30
N GLN A 125 -6.09 -17.84 16.21
CA GLN A 125 -5.40 -18.86 15.43
C GLN A 125 -3.91 -18.97 15.77
N PHE A 126 -3.31 -17.84 16.18
CA PHE A 126 -1.91 -17.75 16.54
C PHE A 126 -1.74 -16.79 17.71
N GLN A 127 -0.82 -17.14 18.61
CA GLN A 127 -0.30 -16.27 19.66
C GLN A 127 1.21 -16.43 19.72
N ASN A 128 1.94 -15.33 19.62
CA ASN A 128 3.39 -15.34 19.68
C ASN A 128 3.89 -15.86 21.04
N GLN A 129 4.89 -16.74 21.01
CA GLN A 129 5.59 -17.27 22.18
C GLN A 129 7.07 -16.87 22.21
N ASN A 130 7.59 -16.26 21.14
CA ASN A 130 8.95 -15.77 21.07
C ASN A 130 9.03 -14.35 21.65
N PRO A 131 9.70 -14.12 22.79
CA PRO A 131 9.73 -12.81 23.45
C PRO A 131 10.44 -11.71 22.63
N SER A 132 11.23 -12.10 21.64
CA SER A 132 11.98 -11.17 20.79
C SER A 132 11.33 -10.91 19.43
N ALA A 133 10.28 -11.67 19.05
CA ALA A 133 9.62 -11.48 17.77
C ALA A 133 8.54 -10.40 17.85
N PHE A 134 8.45 -9.58 16.82
CA PHE A 134 7.44 -8.54 16.65
C PHE A 134 6.83 -8.67 15.25
N TYR A 135 5.55 -9.07 15.16
CA TYR A 135 4.85 -9.27 13.89
C TYR A 135 4.17 -7.99 13.44
N ASP A 136 4.57 -7.45 12.29
CA ASP A 136 4.18 -6.14 11.78
C ASP A 136 2.91 -6.16 10.95
N CYS A 137 2.89 -7.00 9.93
CA CYS A 137 1.83 -7.06 8.92
C CYS A 137 1.59 -8.48 8.45
N PHE A 138 0.43 -8.68 7.82
CA PHE A 138 0.15 -9.90 7.07
C PHE A 138 -0.53 -9.58 5.74
N ALA A 139 -0.44 -10.48 4.78
CA ALA A 139 -1.22 -10.41 3.55
C ALA A 139 -1.61 -11.80 3.06
N PHE A 140 -2.66 -11.88 2.25
CA PHE A 140 -3.19 -13.14 1.77
C PHE A 140 -3.21 -13.18 0.24
N TRP A 141 -2.68 -14.25 -0.34
CA TRP A 141 -2.82 -14.55 -1.77
C TRP A 141 -4.23 -15.05 -2.10
N THR A 142 -4.80 -15.83 -1.20
CA THR A 142 -6.14 -16.40 -1.32
C THR A 142 -6.83 -16.38 0.05
N PRO A 143 -8.14 -16.61 0.14
CA PRO A 143 -8.84 -16.67 1.44
C PRO A 143 -8.24 -17.62 2.48
N LYS A 144 -7.34 -18.52 2.08
CA LYS A 144 -6.76 -19.55 2.96
C LYS A 144 -5.22 -19.55 2.95
N ARG A 145 -4.58 -18.82 2.05
CA ARG A 145 -3.12 -18.79 1.95
C ARG A 145 -2.62 -17.38 2.22
N GLY A 146 -1.83 -17.23 3.27
CA GLY A 146 -1.31 -15.94 3.69
C GLY A 146 0.04 -16.05 4.36
N ILE A 147 0.67 -14.92 4.55
CA ILE A 147 1.95 -14.74 5.23
C ILE A 147 1.81 -13.66 6.30
N SER A 148 2.49 -13.81 7.44
CA SER A 148 2.68 -12.78 8.45
C SER A 148 4.17 -12.57 8.65
N HIS A 149 4.60 -11.32 8.54
CA HIS A 149 5.99 -10.91 8.63
C HIS A 149 6.32 -10.36 10.02
N SER A 150 7.52 -10.64 10.49
CA SER A 150 8.08 -10.21 11.78
C SER A 150 9.41 -9.50 11.58
N ASP A 151 9.72 -8.61 12.50
CA ASP A 151 11.07 -8.10 12.70
C ASP A 151 12.09 -9.23 12.83
N SER A 152 13.34 -8.97 12.45
CA SER A 152 14.38 -9.98 12.56
C SER A 152 14.80 -10.25 14.00
N VAL A 153 15.02 -11.52 14.31
CA VAL A 153 15.55 -12.00 15.59
C VAL A 153 16.84 -12.78 15.33
N ASN A 154 17.96 -12.30 15.84
CA ASN A 154 19.28 -12.95 15.66
C ASN A 154 19.64 -13.20 14.17
N GLY A 155 19.29 -12.26 13.28
CA GLY A 155 19.61 -12.36 11.86
C GLY A 155 18.64 -13.22 11.04
N VAL A 156 17.51 -13.62 11.60
CA VAL A 156 16.46 -14.44 10.96
C VAL A 156 15.11 -13.76 11.09
N PHE A 157 14.27 -13.79 10.07
CA PHE A 157 12.88 -13.37 10.15
C PHE A 157 11.99 -14.56 10.55
N PRO A 158 11.37 -14.54 11.76
CA PRO A 158 10.50 -15.64 12.21
C PRO A 158 9.11 -15.52 11.56
N ASP A 159 9.07 -15.51 10.24
CA ASP A 159 7.85 -15.33 9.46
C ASP A 159 6.94 -16.55 9.52
N LEU A 160 5.65 -16.30 9.42
CA LEU A 160 4.62 -17.33 9.48
C LEU A 160 3.88 -17.43 8.14
N ARG A 161 3.48 -18.64 7.78
CA ARG A 161 2.62 -18.89 6.62
C ARG A 161 1.43 -19.78 7.02
N THR A 162 0.26 -19.47 6.47
CA THR A 162 -0.89 -20.36 6.48
C THR A 162 -1.19 -20.84 5.06
N THR A 163 -1.57 -22.11 4.92
CA THR A 163 -2.02 -22.73 3.66
C THR A 163 -3.47 -23.20 3.71
N ASP A 164 -4.07 -23.19 4.90
CA ASP A 164 -5.45 -23.65 5.15
C ASP A 164 -6.35 -22.54 5.72
N GLY A 165 -5.77 -21.37 6.05
CA GLY A 165 -6.44 -20.26 6.72
C GLY A 165 -6.90 -20.58 8.14
N LYS A 166 -6.23 -21.52 8.81
CA LYS A 166 -6.53 -21.95 10.18
C LYS A 166 -5.28 -22.10 11.04
N THR A 167 -4.23 -22.71 10.50
CA THR A 167 -2.97 -22.97 11.19
C THR A 167 -1.85 -22.13 10.59
N TRP A 168 -0.94 -21.66 11.44
CA TRP A 168 0.20 -20.84 11.05
C TRP A 168 1.49 -21.59 11.34
N GLN A 169 2.37 -21.66 10.36
CA GLN A 169 3.62 -22.40 10.42
C GLN A 169 4.80 -21.44 10.23
N ASP A 170 5.85 -21.63 10.99
CA ASP A 170 7.12 -20.95 10.84
C ASP A 170 7.75 -21.29 9.49
N ILE A 171 8.14 -20.27 8.74
CA ILE A 171 8.86 -20.37 7.46
C ILE A 171 10.19 -19.62 7.48
N SER A 172 10.76 -19.38 8.64
CA SER A 172 12.03 -18.67 8.81
C SER A 172 13.16 -19.25 7.96
N GLY A 173 13.16 -20.58 7.74
CA GLY A 173 14.11 -21.27 6.87
C GLY A 173 14.00 -20.93 5.38
N ASN A 174 12.90 -20.31 4.95
CA ASN A 174 12.66 -19.89 3.56
C ASN A 174 13.12 -18.43 3.32
N MET A 175 13.31 -17.68 4.42
CA MET A 175 13.62 -16.26 4.36
C MET A 175 15.11 -16.00 4.07
N PRO A 176 15.46 -14.90 3.39
CA PRO A 176 16.85 -14.50 3.25
C PRO A 176 17.42 -14.07 4.60
N PRO A 177 18.75 -14.14 4.80
CA PRO A 177 19.38 -13.62 6.01
C PRO A 177 19.03 -12.15 6.22
N ALA A 178 18.66 -11.80 7.44
CA ALA A 178 18.41 -10.42 7.82
C ALA A 178 19.73 -9.65 8.02
N LEU A 179 19.73 -8.37 7.70
CA LEU A 179 20.78 -7.44 8.08
C LEU A 179 20.73 -7.14 9.58
N PRO A 180 21.83 -6.67 10.19
CA PRO A 180 21.80 -6.26 11.59
C PRO A 180 20.75 -5.18 11.86
N GLY A 181 19.81 -5.47 12.79
CA GLY A 181 18.73 -4.56 13.15
C GLY A 181 17.61 -4.39 12.11
N GLU A 182 17.61 -5.23 11.07
CA GLU A 182 16.57 -5.13 10.04
C GLU A 182 15.19 -5.50 10.60
N ALA A 183 14.22 -4.66 10.28
CA ALA A 183 12.87 -4.68 10.82
C ALA A 183 11.87 -4.17 9.78
N SER A 184 10.60 -4.40 10.01
CA SER A 184 9.52 -3.72 9.31
C SER A 184 8.90 -2.64 10.20
N PHE A 185 7.84 -2.02 9.71
CA PHE A 185 7.16 -0.95 10.44
C PHE A 185 5.66 -1.22 10.44
N ALA A 186 5.11 -1.58 11.60
CA ALA A 186 3.69 -1.86 11.81
C ALA A 186 2.84 -0.56 11.72
N ALA A 187 2.89 0.13 10.60
CA ALA A 187 2.32 1.46 10.45
C ALA A 187 0.85 1.46 10.02
N SER A 188 0.50 0.63 9.02
CA SER A 188 -0.81 0.66 8.37
C SER A 188 -1.30 -0.69 7.85
N GLY A 189 -0.58 -1.79 8.19
CA GLY A 189 -0.87 -3.12 7.64
C GLY A 189 -0.45 -3.31 6.18
N THR A 190 0.33 -2.39 5.60
CA THR A 190 0.71 -2.44 4.18
C THR A 190 2.21 -2.67 3.95
N CYS A 191 2.93 -3.16 4.96
CA CYS A 191 4.33 -3.56 4.79
C CYS A 191 4.48 -4.87 4.01
N VAL A 192 3.42 -5.66 3.86
CA VAL A 192 3.36 -6.86 3.02
C VAL A 192 2.32 -6.66 1.93
N ALA A 193 2.69 -6.94 0.68
CA ALA A 193 1.78 -6.96 -0.46
C ALA A 193 1.78 -8.33 -1.14
N THR A 194 0.62 -8.77 -1.63
CA THR A 194 0.48 -10.01 -2.42
C THR A 194 -0.16 -9.71 -3.77
N GLN A 195 0.20 -10.48 -4.79
CA GLN A 195 -0.37 -10.35 -6.13
C GLN A 195 -0.48 -11.73 -6.80
N GLY A 196 -1.68 -12.02 -7.35
CA GLY A 196 -1.99 -13.34 -7.87
C GLY A 196 -1.90 -14.40 -6.77
N GLU A 197 -1.47 -15.62 -7.12
CA GLU A 197 -1.43 -16.73 -6.17
C GLU A 197 -0.05 -16.97 -5.54
N LYS A 198 1.02 -16.32 -6.04
CA LYS A 198 2.39 -16.69 -5.71
C LYS A 198 3.33 -15.52 -5.41
N ASN A 199 3.02 -14.32 -5.90
CA ASN A 199 3.91 -13.19 -5.72
C ASN A 199 3.62 -12.50 -4.38
N ALA A 200 4.67 -12.15 -3.64
CA ALA A 200 4.57 -11.27 -2.50
C ALA A 200 5.85 -10.45 -2.32
N TRP A 201 5.69 -9.32 -1.65
CA TRP A 201 6.75 -8.38 -1.34
C TRP A 201 6.61 -7.89 0.09
N ILE A 202 7.72 -7.75 0.79
CA ILE A 202 7.80 -7.27 2.16
C ILE A 202 8.74 -6.08 2.19
N ALA A 203 8.30 -4.97 2.76
CA ALA A 203 9.08 -3.76 2.95
C ALA A 203 9.82 -3.81 4.28
N THR A 204 11.14 -3.62 4.27
CA THR A 204 12.00 -3.61 5.46
C THR A 204 12.91 -2.39 5.52
N GLY A 205 13.42 -2.10 6.72
CA GLY A 205 14.35 -1.03 7.02
C GLY A 205 15.04 -1.27 8.36
N GLY A 206 15.26 -0.21 9.16
CA GLY A 206 15.88 -0.37 10.47
C GLY A 206 17.36 -0.69 10.43
N SER A 207 17.96 -0.83 9.26
CA SER A 207 19.35 -1.22 9.03
C SER A 207 20.08 -0.24 8.13
N THR A 208 21.23 -0.66 7.58
CA THR A 208 22.07 0.18 6.70
C THR A 208 21.47 0.43 5.32
N ILE A 209 20.52 -0.39 4.90
CA ILE A 209 19.80 -0.27 3.63
C ILE A 209 18.36 -0.76 3.81
N ALA A 210 17.40 -0.03 3.27
CA ALA A 210 16.02 -0.48 3.14
C ALA A 210 15.91 -1.50 2.01
N ARG A 211 15.24 -2.63 2.26
CA ARG A 211 15.12 -3.71 1.30
C ARG A 211 13.65 -4.05 1.00
N ILE A 212 13.44 -4.70 -0.13
CA ILE A 212 12.22 -5.43 -0.43
C ILE A 212 12.58 -6.91 -0.48
N LEU A 213 11.95 -7.70 0.38
CA LEU A 213 12.01 -9.16 0.29
C LEU A 213 10.89 -9.59 -0.66
N SER A 214 11.18 -10.48 -1.60
CA SER A 214 10.17 -10.91 -2.58
C SER A 214 10.19 -12.41 -2.83
N THR A 215 9.01 -12.97 -3.07
CA THR A 215 8.79 -14.36 -3.52
C THR A 215 7.96 -14.38 -4.78
N ARG A 216 8.15 -15.44 -5.60
CA ARG A 216 7.36 -15.71 -6.81
C ARG A 216 6.77 -17.14 -6.80
N ASP A 217 6.93 -17.86 -5.70
CA ASP A 217 6.52 -19.26 -5.55
C ASP A 217 5.59 -19.51 -4.35
N GLY A 218 5.03 -18.43 -3.78
CA GLY A 218 4.08 -18.50 -2.66
C GLY A 218 4.75 -18.65 -1.31
N GLY A 219 5.98 -18.15 -1.19
CA GLY A 219 6.74 -18.13 0.05
C GLY A 219 7.61 -19.38 0.28
N ASP A 220 7.85 -20.19 -0.76
CA ASP A 220 8.78 -21.31 -0.67
C ASP A 220 10.24 -20.85 -0.74
N THR A 221 10.52 -19.79 -1.54
CA THR A 221 11.81 -19.11 -1.56
C THR A 221 11.65 -17.60 -1.56
N TRP A 222 12.58 -16.89 -0.92
CA TRP A 222 12.58 -15.43 -0.85
C TRP A 222 13.94 -14.86 -1.22
N ASN A 223 13.92 -13.72 -1.91
CA ASN A 223 15.11 -12.94 -2.28
C ASN A 223 15.00 -11.53 -1.70
N ALA A 224 16.14 -10.90 -1.40
CA ALA A 224 16.20 -9.55 -0.86
C ALA A 224 16.87 -8.59 -1.84
N TYR A 225 16.24 -7.44 -2.09
CA TYR A 225 16.70 -6.42 -3.02
C TYR A 225 16.76 -5.05 -2.35
N GLY A 226 17.88 -4.34 -2.49
CA GLY A 226 18.05 -3.01 -1.94
C GLY A 226 17.20 -1.96 -2.64
N THR A 227 16.72 -0.97 -1.88
CA THR A 227 16.02 0.20 -2.40
C THR A 227 16.87 1.47 -2.22
N PRO A 228 16.62 2.54 -2.98
CA PRO A 228 17.28 3.83 -2.79
C PRO A 228 16.66 4.69 -1.69
N LEU A 229 15.70 4.15 -0.91
CA LEU A 229 15.06 4.88 0.19
C LEU A 229 16.05 5.16 1.32
N VAL A 230 15.79 6.23 2.09
CA VAL A 230 16.52 6.46 3.33
C VAL A 230 16.41 5.26 4.25
N SER A 231 17.51 4.91 4.93
CA SER A 231 17.53 3.80 5.89
C SER A 231 18.46 4.11 7.06
N SER A 232 17.96 3.86 8.27
CA SER A 232 18.65 4.02 9.55
C SER A 232 17.89 3.16 10.57
N PRO A 233 18.29 3.10 11.85
CA PRO A 233 17.50 2.39 12.87
C PRO A 233 16.04 2.83 13.02
N SER A 234 15.70 4.06 12.58
CA SER A 234 14.35 4.63 12.59
C SER A 234 13.75 4.85 11.20
N ALA A 235 14.49 4.49 10.14
CA ALA A 235 14.10 4.76 8.75
C ALA A 235 14.13 3.51 7.88
N GLY A 236 13.33 3.51 6.82
CA GLY A 236 13.32 2.44 5.84
C GLY A 236 12.10 2.45 4.94
N ALA A 237 11.81 1.30 4.34
CA ALA A 237 10.59 1.05 3.61
C ALA A 237 9.48 0.62 4.59
N PHE A 238 8.33 1.30 4.56
CA PHE A 238 7.21 1.09 5.48
C PHE A 238 6.01 0.41 4.81
N THR A 239 5.85 0.64 3.52
CA THR A 239 4.67 0.24 2.76
C THR A 239 5.05 -0.08 1.32
N VAL A 240 4.44 -1.10 0.74
CA VAL A 240 4.70 -1.53 -0.64
C VAL A 240 3.40 -1.98 -1.29
N ASP A 241 3.21 -1.67 -2.56
CA ASP A 241 2.10 -2.21 -3.35
C ASP A 241 2.55 -2.47 -4.78
N PHE A 242 1.93 -3.46 -5.44
CA PHE A 242 2.20 -3.85 -6.81
C PHE A 242 0.90 -3.91 -7.61
N ARG A 243 0.80 -3.16 -8.72
CA ARG A 243 -0.37 -3.19 -9.60
C ARG A 243 -0.43 -4.43 -10.48
N ASP A 244 0.70 -5.01 -10.78
CA ASP A 244 0.88 -6.25 -11.53
C ASP A 244 2.18 -6.96 -11.07
N PRO A 245 2.56 -8.14 -11.61
CA PRO A 245 3.75 -8.86 -11.15
C PRO A 245 5.09 -8.12 -11.34
N TRP A 246 5.11 -7.02 -12.12
CA TRP A 246 6.32 -6.32 -12.53
C TRP A 246 6.43 -4.91 -11.97
N HIS A 247 5.28 -4.18 -11.91
CA HIS A 247 5.25 -2.77 -11.56
C HIS A 247 4.79 -2.57 -10.12
N GLY A 248 5.65 -1.98 -9.32
CA GLY A 248 5.40 -1.71 -7.92
C GLY A 248 5.92 -0.35 -7.48
N ILE A 249 5.40 0.10 -6.36
CA ILE A 249 5.83 1.31 -5.67
C ILE A 249 6.05 1.00 -4.20
N VAL A 250 7.09 1.58 -3.63
CA VAL A 250 7.43 1.51 -2.21
C VAL A 250 7.40 2.90 -1.61
N GLY A 251 6.90 3.00 -0.39
CA GLY A 251 6.92 4.21 0.43
C GLY A 251 7.57 3.97 1.77
N GLY A 252 8.18 5.01 2.34
CA GLY A 252 8.83 4.95 3.65
C GLY A 252 9.36 6.29 4.08
N GLY A 253 10.47 6.30 4.79
CA GLY A 253 11.09 7.52 5.32
C GLY A 253 11.66 7.29 6.71
N ASP A 254 11.88 8.37 7.46
CA ASP A 254 12.31 8.33 8.85
C ASP A 254 11.11 8.59 9.80
N LEU A 255 11.06 7.90 10.93
CA LEU A 255 10.11 8.16 12.00
C LEU A 255 10.37 9.55 12.65
N ASP A 256 11.59 10.08 12.52
CA ASP A 256 11.86 11.46 12.86
C ASP A 256 11.25 12.40 11.80
N PRO A 257 10.20 13.16 12.13
CA PRO A 257 9.52 14.02 11.16
C PRO A 257 10.38 15.22 10.72
N SER A 258 11.48 15.49 11.41
CA SER A 258 12.43 16.57 11.08
C SER A 258 13.47 16.15 10.04
N ASP A 259 13.54 14.86 9.65
CA ASP A 259 14.47 14.41 8.60
C ASP A 259 14.15 15.09 7.26
N PRO A 260 15.07 15.87 6.69
CA PRO A 260 14.87 16.54 5.42
C PRO A 260 14.99 15.61 4.22
N ASN A 261 15.29 14.31 4.42
CA ASN A 261 15.52 13.38 3.34
C ASN A 261 14.25 13.13 2.53
N ASN A 262 14.33 13.41 1.23
CA ASN A 262 13.23 13.23 0.28
C ASN A 262 13.23 11.87 -0.45
N ALA A 263 14.17 10.96 -0.13
CA ALA A 263 14.22 9.60 -0.67
C ALA A 263 13.18 8.70 0.04
N ARG A 264 11.88 8.99 -0.18
CA ARG A 264 10.76 8.37 0.53
C ARG A 264 9.85 7.52 -0.33
N THR A 265 9.95 7.62 -1.65
CA THR A 265 9.17 6.80 -2.59
C THR A 265 10.05 6.36 -3.75
N ALA A 266 9.88 5.11 -4.20
CA ALA A 266 10.58 4.56 -5.35
C ALA A 266 9.68 3.56 -6.09
N THR A 267 9.90 3.41 -7.40
CA THR A 267 9.17 2.47 -8.27
C THR A 267 10.08 1.39 -8.81
N SER A 268 9.49 0.25 -9.11
CA SER A 268 10.10 -0.88 -9.80
C SER A 268 9.26 -1.28 -11.02
N SER A 269 9.94 -1.71 -12.08
CA SER A 269 9.31 -2.27 -13.29
C SER A 269 9.77 -3.70 -13.61
N ASP A 270 10.47 -4.35 -12.68
CA ASP A 270 11.04 -5.69 -12.83
C ASP A 270 10.64 -6.65 -11.69
N GLY A 271 9.54 -6.31 -11.01
CA GLY A 271 8.98 -7.11 -9.91
C GLY A 271 9.71 -6.95 -8.60
N GLY A 272 10.28 -5.77 -8.36
CA GLY A 272 10.93 -5.40 -7.11
C GLY A 272 12.41 -5.77 -7.03
N GLN A 273 13.04 -6.13 -8.14
CA GLN A 273 14.48 -6.45 -8.16
C GLN A 273 15.33 -5.18 -8.18
N THR A 274 14.90 -4.16 -8.96
CA THR A 274 15.54 -2.84 -8.97
C THR A 274 14.52 -1.74 -8.72
N TRP A 275 14.97 -0.65 -8.10
CA TRP A 275 14.14 0.45 -7.67
C TRP A 275 14.74 1.80 -8.07
N LYS A 276 13.88 2.73 -8.50
CA LYS A 276 14.25 4.09 -8.88
C LYS A 276 13.41 5.09 -8.08
N LEU A 277 14.07 6.09 -7.48
CA LEU A 277 13.38 7.17 -6.78
C LEU A 277 12.38 7.89 -7.69
N THR A 278 11.23 8.20 -7.14
CA THR A 278 10.24 9.10 -7.76
C THR A 278 10.60 10.56 -7.49
N ASN A 279 9.83 11.49 -8.02
CA ASN A 279 9.84 12.86 -7.50
C ASN A 279 9.36 12.86 -6.04
N ALA A 280 9.82 13.83 -5.25
CA ALA A 280 9.46 13.92 -3.84
C ALA A 280 7.96 14.24 -3.67
N PRO A 281 7.20 13.42 -2.93
CA PRO A 281 5.79 13.71 -2.66
C PRO A 281 5.64 14.93 -1.74
N PRO A 282 4.61 15.78 -1.96
CA PRO A 282 4.39 17.02 -1.21
C PRO A 282 3.72 16.77 0.15
N VAL A 283 4.29 15.87 0.94
CA VAL A 283 3.89 15.55 2.32
C VAL A 283 5.13 15.59 3.22
N THR A 284 4.95 15.70 4.53
CA THR A 284 6.05 15.68 5.50
C THR A 284 6.08 14.36 6.28
N GLY A 285 7.27 13.97 6.77
CA GLY A 285 7.47 12.71 7.49
C GLY A 285 7.43 11.47 6.61
N ALA A 286 7.41 10.31 7.22
CA ALA A 286 7.39 9.02 6.52
C ALA A 286 6.06 8.73 5.84
N ILE A 287 6.10 7.96 4.76
CA ILE A 287 4.92 7.42 4.08
C ILE A 287 4.49 6.15 4.82
N TYR A 288 3.36 6.23 5.54
CA TYR A 288 2.86 5.12 6.36
C TYR A 288 1.96 4.17 5.60
N GLY A 289 1.14 4.67 4.68
CA GLY A 289 0.24 3.87 3.87
C GLY A 289 0.31 4.26 2.39
N LEU A 290 0.12 3.27 1.53
CA LEU A 290 0.19 3.43 0.10
C LEU A 290 -0.74 2.42 -0.58
N SER A 291 -1.41 2.83 -1.65
CA SER A 291 -2.20 1.91 -2.48
C SER A 291 -2.30 2.40 -3.92
N TYR A 292 -2.15 1.49 -4.86
CA TYR A 292 -2.56 1.73 -6.24
C TYR A 292 -4.08 1.92 -6.33
N VAL A 293 -4.49 2.84 -7.19
CA VAL A 293 -5.89 3.08 -7.55
C VAL A 293 -6.29 2.10 -8.65
N ARG A 294 -6.65 0.89 -8.27
CA ARG A 294 -6.98 -0.20 -9.20
C ARG A 294 -8.25 -0.95 -8.79
N THR A 295 -8.85 -1.67 -9.72
CA THR A 295 -9.92 -2.62 -9.41
C THR A 295 -9.30 -3.91 -8.86
N ILE A 296 -9.74 -4.32 -7.67
CA ILE A 296 -9.40 -5.62 -7.11
C ILE A 296 -10.15 -6.67 -7.92
N GLY A 297 -9.44 -7.49 -8.68
CA GLY A 297 -10.03 -8.64 -9.35
C GLY A 297 -10.39 -9.71 -8.32
N ASN A 298 -11.66 -10.10 -8.24
CA ASN A 298 -12.02 -11.36 -7.61
C ASN A 298 -11.26 -12.47 -8.33
N GLY A 299 -10.49 -13.28 -7.60
CA GLY A 299 -9.55 -14.28 -8.12
C GLY A 299 -10.11 -15.36 -9.06
N GLY A 300 -11.35 -15.22 -9.56
CA GLY A 300 -12.03 -16.11 -10.51
C GLY A 300 -12.24 -15.56 -11.91
N ASP A 301 -12.10 -14.26 -12.17
CA ASP A 301 -12.55 -13.67 -13.44
C ASP A 301 -11.43 -13.33 -14.44
N ARG A 302 -10.15 -13.55 -14.09
CA ARG A 302 -9.03 -13.25 -15.03
C ARG A 302 -8.75 -14.31 -16.09
N GLU A 303 -9.34 -15.51 -16.02
CA GLU A 303 -9.09 -16.58 -17.02
C GLU A 303 -9.99 -16.52 -18.27
N ARG A 304 -10.97 -15.61 -18.38
CA ARG A 304 -11.95 -15.59 -19.51
C ARG A 304 -11.79 -14.49 -20.55
N LYS A 305 -10.73 -13.68 -20.51
CA LYS A 305 -10.42 -12.77 -21.64
C LYS A 305 -9.08 -13.10 -22.29
N GLY A 306 -8.95 -14.33 -22.76
CA GLY A 306 -7.98 -14.69 -23.77
C GLY A 306 -8.55 -14.41 -25.17
N GLN A 307 -7.72 -13.79 -26.03
CA GLN A 307 -7.85 -13.63 -27.48
C GLN A 307 -8.99 -12.73 -27.98
N GLY A 308 -8.65 -11.49 -28.28
CA GLY A 308 -9.45 -10.56 -29.08
C GLY A 308 -8.83 -9.18 -29.12
N GLN A 309 -8.03 -8.93 -30.17
CA GLN A 309 -7.67 -7.65 -30.79
C GLN A 309 -7.80 -6.36 -29.97
N GLY A 310 -6.66 -5.70 -29.76
CA GLY A 310 -6.43 -4.26 -29.69
C GLY A 310 -7.63 -3.36 -29.37
N GLN A 311 -7.83 -3.07 -28.10
CA GLN A 311 -8.32 -1.78 -27.65
C GLN A 311 -7.36 -1.30 -26.55
N GLU A 312 -6.61 -0.29 -26.89
CA GLU A 312 -5.97 0.62 -25.92
C GLU A 312 -7.07 1.15 -25.01
N GLY A 313 -6.93 0.96 -23.68
CA GLY A 313 -7.81 1.65 -22.73
C GLY A 313 -8.34 0.77 -21.60
N ASP A 314 -7.48 0.20 -20.81
CA ASP A 314 -7.57 0.09 -19.36
C ASP A 314 -6.19 -0.33 -18.82
N ASP A 315 -5.25 0.60 -18.90
CA ASP A 315 -4.02 0.53 -18.13
C ASP A 315 -4.46 0.52 -16.67
N GLY A 316 -4.34 -0.64 -16.03
CA GLY A 316 -4.62 -0.76 -14.59
C GLY A 316 -3.82 0.32 -13.85
N GLY A 317 -4.51 1.42 -13.54
CA GLY A 317 -4.03 2.77 -13.35
C GLY A 317 -2.70 2.88 -12.64
N SER A 318 -1.78 3.65 -13.22
CA SER A 318 -0.54 4.11 -12.59
C SER A 318 -0.78 5.07 -11.41
N ALA A 319 -2.03 5.41 -11.14
CA ALA A 319 -2.39 6.29 -10.03
C ALA A 319 -2.18 5.60 -8.68
N VAL A 320 -1.60 6.35 -7.75
CA VAL A 320 -1.31 5.90 -6.39
C VAL A 320 -1.72 6.97 -5.39
N VAL A 321 -2.27 6.55 -4.25
CA VAL A 321 -2.51 7.42 -3.10
C VAL A 321 -1.57 7.03 -1.97
N ILE A 322 -0.99 8.03 -1.30
CA ILE A 322 -0.13 7.87 -0.13
C ILE A 322 -0.67 8.61 1.08
N THR A 323 -0.37 8.12 2.27
CA THR A 323 -0.66 8.77 3.55
C THR A 323 0.61 8.91 4.38
N ALA A 324 0.80 10.06 4.99
CA ALA A 324 1.91 10.38 5.89
C ALA A 324 1.40 10.82 7.28
N ASN A 325 0.24 10.31 7.70
CA ASN A 325 -0.45 10.65 8.95
C ASN A 325 -0.57 12.17 9.15
N ALA A 326 0.08 12.73 10.18
CA ALA A 326 0.08 14.18 10.44
C ALA A 326 0.70 14.98 9.29
N GLY A 327 1.62 14.38 8.53
CA GLY A 327 2.29 14.97 7.37
C GLY A 327 1.41 15.18 6.14
N GLY A 328 0.17 14.68 6.16
CA GLY A 328 -0.79 14.84 5.07
C GLY A 328 -0.97 13.59 4.21
N ALA A 329 -1.61 13.79 3.06
CA ALA A 329 -1.79 12.78 2.03
C ALA A 329 -1.63 13.41 0.64
N ALA A 330 -1.22 12.59 -0.32
CA ALA A 330 -1.02 13.01 -1.71
C ALA A 330 -1.39 11.86 -2.66
N TRP A 331 -1.52 12.19 -3.93
CA TRP A 331 -1.72 11.22 -4.98
C TRP A 331 -0.88 11.56 -6.22
N THR A 332 -0.64 10.56 -7.03
CA THR A 332 0.06 10.67 -8.31
C THR A 332 -0.76 9.94 -9.38
N PRO A 333 -0.88 10.47 -10.61
CA PRO A 333 -1.49 9.74 -11.73
C PRO A 333 -0.49 8.82 -12.45
N ASP A 334 0.82 8.99 -12.21
CA ASP A 334 1.91 8.55 -13.06
C ASP A 334 3.09 7.95 -12.27
N GLU A 335 2.78 7.18 -11.22
CA GLU A 335 3.77 6.47 -10.38
C GLU A 335 4.86 7.39 -9.82
N GLY A 336 4.50 8.63 -9.47
CA GLY A 336 5.38 9.57 -8.78
C GLY A 336 6.25 10.45 -9.69
N HIS A 337 5.97 10.52 -11.00
CA HIS A 337 6.52 11.56 -11.86
C HIS A 337 5.88 12.93 -11.55
N SER A 338 4.60 12.94 -11.19
CA SER A 338 3.87 14.12 -10.72
C SER A 338 3.12 13.79 -9.42
N TRP A 339 3.10 14.74 -8.48
CA TRP A 339 2.39 14.57 -7.20
C TRP A 339 1.43 15.72 -6.94
N PHE A 340 0.28 15.41 -6.38
CA PHE A 340 -0.77 16.35 -6.00
C PHE A 340 -1.18 16.13 -4.56
N THR A 341 -1.27 17.19 -3.77
CA THR A 341 -1.76 17.10 -2.39
C THR A 341 -3.25 16.75 -2.36
N LEU A 342 -3.68 16.07 -1.30
CA LEU A 342 -5.08 15.93 -0.93
C LEU A 342 -5.39 16.95 0.18
N PRO A 343 -5.97 18.11 -0.14
CA PRO A 343 -6.13 19.20 0.82
C PRO A 343 -7.00 18.79 2.01
N GLY A 344 -6.53 19.10 3.23
CA GLY A 344 -7.26 18.81 4.48
C GLY A 344 -7.23 17.35 4.91
N VAL A 345 -6.50 16.48 4.21
CA VAL A 345 -6.37 15.05 4.56
C VAL A 345 -5.13 14.87 5.43
N THR A 346 -5.33 14.90 6.76
CA THR A 346 -4.28 14.69 7.77
C THR A 346 -4.77 13.71 8.84
N GLY A 347 -3.86 12.99 9.49
CA GLY A 347 -4.19 12.03 10.54
C GLY A 347 -4.63 10.66 10.04
N TYR A 348 -4.47 10.36 8.74
CA TYR A 348 -4.80 9.06 8.15
C TYR A 348 -3.55 8.16 8.08
N TRP A 349 -3.74 6.89 8.51
CA TRP A 349 -2.69 5.88 8.55
C TRP A 349 -2.66 5.03 7.30
N ALA A 350 -3.80 4.52 6.88
CA ALA A 350 -3.92 3.57 5.78
C ALA A 350 -4.85 4.08 4.67
N VAL A 351 -4.61 3.60 3.48
CA VAL A 351 -5.44 3.77 2.29
C VAL A 351 -5.52 2.45 1.52
N ALA A 352 -6.71 2.10 1.02
CA ALA A 352 -6.89 0.95 0.15
C ALA A 352 -8.06 1.17 -0.82
N PHE A 353 -7.97 0.55 -2.00
CA PHE A 353 -8.96 0.67 -3.08
C PHE A 353 -9.55 -0.68 -3.46
N ALA A 354 -10.88 -0.74 -3.61
CA ALA A 354 -11.57 -1.81 -4.33
C ALA A 354 -11.67 -1.52 -5.84
N SER A 355 -11.74 -0.24 -6.20
CA SER A 355 -11.76 0.26 -7.57
C SER A 355 -11.44 1.77 -7.57
N PRO A 356 -11.18 2.40 -8.72
CA PRO A 356 -11.01 3.86 -8.78
C PRO A 356 -12.20 4.65 -8.20
N LYS A 357 -13.40 4.08 -8.23
CA LYS A 357 -14.62 4.68 -7.67
C LYS A 357 -14.90 4.29 -6.21
N ALA A 358 -14.03 3.49 -5.59
CA ALA A 358 -14.26 2.94 -4.24
C ALA A 358 -12.94 2.70 -3.50
N GLY A 359 -12.42 3.76 -2.88
CA GLY A 359 -11.28 3.74 -1.97
C GLY A 359 -11.64 4.31 -0.61
N TRP A 360 -10.86 3.96 0.41
CA TRP A 360 -11.03 4.44 1.79
C TRP A 360 -9.69 4.74 2.43
N LEU A 361 -9.68 5.85 3.18
CA LEU A 361 -8.62 6.19 4.11
C LEU A 361 -9.17 6.05 5.54
N VAL A 362 -8.37 5.52 6.45
CA VAL A 362 -8.73 5.40 7.87
C VAL A 362 -7.65 6.02 8.75
N GLY A 363 -8.06 6.59 9.91
CA GLY A 363 -7.12 7.39 10.69
C GLY A 363 -7.50 7.60 12.14
N THR A 364 -6.82 8.58 12.75
CA THR A 364 -6.95 8.95 14.17
C THR A 364 -8.38 9.36 14.52
N GLY A 365 -8.80 9.10 15.76
CA GLY A 365 -10.12 9.51 16.23
C GLY A 365 -11.30 8.81 15.54
N GLY A 366 -11.06 7.65 14.92
CA GLY A 366 -12.09 6.90 14.21
C GLY A 366 -12.46 7.49 12.84
N THR A 367 -11.63 8.36 12.28
CA THR A 367 -11.94 8.99 11.00
C THR A 367 -11.90 8.00 9.83
N ILE A 368 -12.90 8.08 8.96
CA ILE A 368 -12.95 7.38 7.67
C ILE A 368 -13.27 8.40 6.58
N LEU A 369 -12.52 8.32 5.50
CA LEU A 369 -12.71 9.16 4.31
C LEU A 369 -12.83 8.26 3.08
N LYS A 370 -13.96 8.34 2.38
CA LYS A 370 -14.13 7.67 1.08
C LYS A 370 -13.54 8.54 -0.02
N ILE A 371 -12.73 7.94 -0.88
CA ILE A 371 -12.07 8.60 -2.01
C ILE A 371 -12.52 7.96 -3.34
N ARG A 372 -12.73 8.79 -4.37
CA ARG A 372 -13.15 8.38 -5.72
C ARG A 372 -12.43 9.23 -6.77
N PHE A 373 -11.88 8.59 -7.75
CA PHE A 373 -11.31 9.15 -8.96
C PHE A 373 -12.32 9.18 -10.10
#